data_3168436b458951cb7e496196ea63bc1d
#
_entry.id   3168436b458951cb7e496196ea63bc1d
#
_cell.length_a   1.000
_cell.length_b   1.000
_cell.length_c   1.000
_cell.angle_alpha   90.00
_cell.angle_beta   90.00
_cell.angle_gamma   90.00
#
_symmetry.space_group_name_H-M   'P 1'
#
loop_
_entity.id
_entity.type
_entity.pdbx_description
1 polymer ?
#
loop_
_entity_poly.entity_id
_entity_poly.type
_entity_poly.pdbx_seq_one_letter_code
_entity_poly.pdbx_strand_id
1 'polypeptide(L)'
;MQKNSYWDNFTSKHKNDWHFDPSIKSQDYDYVGRLKTNFKPLLDLMNDDNNFKENLIVEKNSDHKNELNSRIKAFQDWGYSEHNTSSLQITDEEFPEIFEPFKKFAGFGKAKVVALKQYPGQFLPWHEDTYVGFRKENLIPDDVKITRYSLFLEDWKWGHYFLSGNSVMHQWKQGDIIELPPKMHHVTCNAGM
;
A
#
# COMPACT_ATOMS: atom_id res chain seq x y z
N MET A 1 23.58 28.65 -11.74
CA MET A 1 22.78 27.42 -11.81
C MET A 1 21.38 27.81 -12.21
N GLN A 2 20.93 27.39 -13.38
CA GLN A 2 19.53 27.57 -13.79
C GLN A 2 18.68 26.67 -12.90
N LYS A 3 17.80 27.25 -12.08
CA LYS A 3 16.86 26.48 -11.28
C LYS A 3 15.98 25.66 -12.23
N ASN A 4 15.94 24.37 -12.03
CA ASN A 4 15.10 23.50 -12.85
C ASN A 4 13.65 23.66 -12.38
N SER A 5 12.86 24.44 -13.12
CA SER A 5 11.46 24.76 -12.79
C SER A 5 10.57 23.51 -12.57
N TYR A 6 10.96 22.36 -13.11
CA TYR A 6 10.29 21.09 -12.89
C TYR A 6 10.39 20.67 -11.42
N TRP A 7 11.59 20.71 -10.84
CA TRP A 7 11.80 20.33 -9.44
C TRP A 7 11.21 21.33 -8.46
N ASP A 8 11.26 22.64 -8.80
CA ASP A 8 10.63 23.67 -7.96
C ASP A 8 9.10 23.51 -7.90
N ASN A 9 8.46 23.17 -9.02
CA ASN A 9 7.02 22.88 -9.06
C ASN A 9 6.66 21.59 -8.33
N PHE A 10 7.50 20.56 -8.44
CA PHE A 10 7.30 19.29 -7.81
C PHE A 10 7.44 19.41 -6.29
N THR A 11 8.49 20.03 -5.79
CA THR A 11 8.73 20.23 -4.36
C THR A 11 7.72 21.19 -3.71
N SER A 12 7.22 22.20 -4.45
CA SER A 12 6.21 23.11 -3.93
C SER A 12 4.82 22.47 -3.81
N LYS A 13 4.52 21.49 -4.67
CA LYS A 13 3.24 20.77 -4.71
C LYS A 13 3.16 19.63 -3.69
N HIS A 14 4.32 19.07 -3.32
CA HIS A 14 4.47 17.92 -2.43
C HIS A 14 5.36 18.25 -1.23
N LYS A 15 5.13 19.40 -0.62
CA LYS A 15 5.89 19.84 0.54
C LYS A 15 5.94 18.75 1.61
N ASN A 16 7.13 18.25 1.86
CA ASN A 16 7.54 17.41 2.99
C ASN A 16 7.02 15.97 3.01
N ASP A 17 6.25 15.53 2.00
CA ASP A 17 5.55 14.26 2.16
C ASP A 17 6.37 13.04 1.74
N TRP A 18 7.39 13.20 0.88
CA TRP A 18 8.11 12.04 0.32
C TRP A 18 9.50 12.32 -0.26
N HIS A 19 10.01 13.54 -0.23
CA HIS A 19 11.37 13.84 -0.65
C HIS A 19 12.35 13.68 0.51
N PHE A 20 13.55 13.23 0.21
CA PHE A 20 14.60 13.07 1.21
C PHE A 20 14.98 14.43 1.81
N ASP A 21 14.77 14.57 3.11
CA ASP A 21 15.27 15.69 3.91
C ASP A 21 16.14 15.14 5.04
N PRO A 22 17.46 15.30 4.98
CA PRO A 22 18.38 14.77 5.98
C PRO A 22 18.24 15.43 7.35
N SER A 23 17.54 16.56 7.47
CA SER A 23 17.27 17.25 8.74
C SER A 23 16.08 16.64 9.49
N ILE A 24 15.20 15.94 8.79
CA ILE A 24 14.00 15.31 9.38
C ILE A 24 14.35 13.91 9.86
N LYS A 25 14.38 13.75 11.17
CA LYS A 25 14.39 12.44 11.81
C LYS A 25 12.95 11.95 11.95
N SER A 26 12.30 11.62 10.85
CA SER A 26 10.98 11.01 10.92
C SER A 26 11.13 9.49 10.96
N GLN A 27 10.42 8.87 11.87
CA GLN A 27 10.15 7.44 11.79
C GLN A 27 9.06 7.26 10.73
N ASP A 28 9.46 6.79 9.57
CA ASP A 28 8.56 6.62 8.42
C ASP A 28 7.75 5.33 8.50
N TYR A 29 8.12 4.43 9.38
CA TYR A 29 7.38 3.24 9.80
C TYR A 29 7.94 2.70 11.12
N ASP A 30 7.13 1.95 11.86
CA ASP A 30 7.54 1.23 13.05
C ASP A 30 7.58 -0.29 12.77
N TYR A 31 8.71 -0.93 13.06
CA TYR A 31 8.77 -2.39 13.02
C TYR A 31 8.06 -2.97 14.23
N VAL A 32 6.97 -3.69 14.00
CA VAL A 32 6.13 -4.28 15.07
C VAL A 32 6.66 -5.62 15.53
N GLY A 33 7.17 -6.42 14.61
CA GLY A 33 7.65 -7.77 14.90
C GLY A 33 7.41 -8.72 13.74
N ARG A 34 7.48 -10.01 14.02
CA ARG A 34 7.26 -11.07 13.02
C ARG A 34 6.14 -12.00 13.46
N LEU A 35 5.09 -12.05 12.65
CA LEU A 35 4.00 -13.01 12.83
C LEU A 35 4.49 -14.43 12.52
N LYS A 36 4.27 -15.34 13.45
CA LYS A 36 4.53 -16.76 13.28
C LYS A 36 3.19 -17.47 13.09
N THR A 37 2.86 -17.78 11.87
CA THR A 37 1.65 -18.53 11.52
C THR A 37 1.90 -19.40 10.29
N ASN A 38 0.93 -20.25 9.95
CA ASN A 38 0.97 -20.99 8.70
C ASN A 38 0.50 -20.10 7.54
N PHE A 39 1.42 -19.60 6.73
CA PHE A 39 1.12 -18.76 5.57
C PHE A 39 0.65 -19.57 4.36
N LYS A 40 0.83 -20.89 4.36
CA LYS A 40 0.58 -21.72 3.18
C LYS A 40 -0.84 -21.58 2.62
N PRO A 41 -1.93 -21.60 3.42
CA PRO A 41 -3.27 -21.46 2.86
C PRO A 41 -3.48 -20.15 2.09
N LEU A 42 -2.93 -19.04 2.61
CA LEU A 42 -3.03 -17.74 1.92
C LEU A 42 -2.15 -17.71 0.67
N LEU A 43 -0.94 -18.24 0.72
CA LEU A 43 -0.04 -18.30 -0.43
C LEU A 43 -0.59 -19.21 -1.53
N ASP A 44 -1.18 -20.35 -1.19
CA ASP A 44 -1.86 -21.23 -2.16
C ASP A 44 -3.02 -20.51 -2.85
N LEU A 45 -3.82 -19.79 -2.07
CA LEU A 45 -4.90 -18.95 -2.61
C LEU A 45 -4.36 -17.88 -3.57
N MET A 46 -3.24 -17.23 -3.22
CA MET A 46 -2.60 -16.19 -4.03
C MET A 46 -1.87 -16.72 -5.26
N ASN A 47 -1.63 -18.03 -5.37
CA ASN A 47 -1.04 -18.64 -6.55
C ASN A 47 -2.03 -18.81 -7.71
N ASP A 48 -3.33 -18.81 -7.44
CA ASP A 48 -4.36 -18.86 -8.47
C ASP A 48 -4.89 -17.44 -8.75
N ASP A 49 -4.53 -16.91 -9.91
CA ASP A 49 -4.90 -15.56 -10.33
C ASP A 49 -6.42 -15.37 -10.50
N ASN A 50 -7.19 -16.44 -10.68
CA ASN A 50 -8.65 -16.36 -10.74
C ASN A 50 -9.29 -15.95 -9.40
N ASN A 51 -8.56 -16.08 -8.31
CA ASN A 51 -9.03 -15.65 -6.99
C ASN A 51 -8.91 -14.13 -6.77
N PHE A 52 -8.22 -13.42 -7.67
CA PHE A 52 -7.98 -11.99 -7.50
C PHE A 52 -8.99 -11.14 -8.25
N LYS A 53 -9.39 -10.05 -7.60
CA LYS A 53 -9.92 -8.90 -8.32
C LYS A 53 -8.76 -8.00 -8.71
N GLU A 54 -8.76 -7.59 -9.97
CA GLU A 54 -7.79 -6.61 -10.43
C GLU A 54 -8.02 -5.29 -9.71
N ASN A 55 -7.11 -4.93 -8.82
CA ASN A 55 -7.11 -3.61 -8.21
C ASN A 55 -6.46 -2.64 -9.20
N LEU A 56 -7.21 -2.29 -10.21
CA LEU A 56 -6.85 -1.15 -11.02
C LEU A 56 -7.00 0.08 -10.13
N ILE A 57 -5.98 0.94 -10.09
CA ILE A 57 -6.11 2.32 -9.58
C ILE A 57 -7.26 3.02 -10.30
N VAL A 58 -7.74 2.42 -11.36
CA VAL A 58 -8.86 2.77 -12.22
C VAL A 58 -10.03 1.82 -11.99
N GLU A 59 -10.73 1.93 -10.87
CA GLU A 59 -12.06 1.34 -10.79
C GLU A 59 -13.01 2.07 -11.75
N LYS A 60 -13.28 1.44 -12.89
CA LYS A 60 -14.17 1.98 -13.92
C LYS A 60 -15.62 2.22 -13.45
N ASN A 61 -16.01 1.77 -12.26
CA ASN A 61 -17.40 1.68 -11.81
C ASN A 61 -17.69 2.26 -10.42
N SER A 62 -16.85 3.12 -9.86
CA SER A 62 -17.17 3.70 -8.56
C SER A 62 -18.15 4.87 -8.67
N ASP A 63 -19.03 5.03 -7.68
CA ASP A 63 -19.93 6.19 -7.54
C ASP A 63 -19.17 7.54 -7.37
N HIS A 64 -17.86 7.47 -7.19
CA HIS A 64 -16.93 8.60 -7.07
C HIS A 64 -16.19 8.91 -8.38
N LYS A 65 -16.81 8.66 -9.54
CA LYS A 65 -16.19 8.80 -10.88
C LYS A 65 -15.41 10.10 -11.10
N ASN A 66 -15.90 11.22 -10.61
CA ASN A 66 -15.25 12.51 -10.85
C ASN A 66 -13.95 12.70 -10.07
N GLU A 67 -13.92 12.29 -8.81
CA GLU A 67 -12.73 12.38 -7.96
C GLU A 67 -11.69 11.34 -8.40
N LEU A 68 -12.13 10.13 -8.71
CA LEU A 68 -11.30 9.07 -9.21
C LEU A 68 -10.69 9.44 -10.59
N ASN A 69 -11.49 9.97 -11.52
CA ASN A 69 -11.00 10.40 -12.83
C ASN A 69 -9.93 11.51 -12.74
N SER A 70 -10.04 12.42 -11.78
CA SER A 70 -9.02 13.44 -11.56
C SER A 70 -7.71 12.85 -11.05
N ARG A 71 -7.76 11.86 -10.16
CA ARG A 71 -6.59 11.11 -9.67
C ARG A 71 -5.94 10.29 -10.79
N ILE A 72 -6.75 9.56 -11.55
CA ILE A 72 -6.27 8.78 -12.69
C ILE A 72 -5.56 9.68 -13.68
N LYS A 73 -6.18 10.80 -14.05
CA LYS A 73 -5.56 11.76 -14.96
C LYS A 73 -4.24 12.28 -14.42
N ALA A 74 -4.17 12.62 -13.15
CA ALA A 74 -2.93 13.06 -12.52
C ALA A 74 -1.83 11.99 -12.60
N PHE A 75 -2.17 10.71 -12.36
CA PHE A 75 -1.22 9.62 -12.50
C PHE A 75 -0.77 9.42 -13.95
N GLN A 76 -1.69 9.48 -14.90
CA GLN A 76 -1.35 9.39 -16.34
C GLN A 76 -0.46 10.54 -16.79
N ASP A 77 -0.74 11.76 -16.34
CA ASP A 77 0.09 12.94 -16.61
C ASP A 77 1.52 12.79 -16.00
N TRP A 78 1.70 11.94 -15.01
CA TRP A 78 3.00 11.59 -14.42
C TRP A 78 3.68 10.39 -15.08
N GLY A 79 3.11 9.85 -16.14
CA GLY A 79 3.66 8.72 -16.89
C GLY A 79 3.31 7.35 -16.35
N TYR A 80 2.35 7.24 -15.44
CA TYR A 80 1.82 5.96 -15.01
C TYR A 80 0.82 5.41 -16.02
N SER A 81 0.83 4.09 -16.20
CA SER A 81 -0.08 3.39 -17.09
C SER A 81 -0.79 2.24 -16.39
N GLU A 82 -1.87 1.75 -16.96
CA GLU A 82 -2.60 0.58 -16.46
C GLU A 82 -1.70 -0.66 -16.34
N HIS A 83 -0.66 -0.77 -17.17
CA HIS A 83 0.22 -1.94 -17.19
C HIS A 83 1.21 -1.98 -16.01
N ASN A 84 1.66 -0.82 -15.54
CA ASN A 84 2.69 -0.75 -14.50
C ASN A 84 2.17 -0.36 -13.12
N THR A 85 0.88 -0.01 -13.01
CA THR A 85 0.26 0.41 -11.74
C THR A 85 -0.79 -0.56 -11.22
N SER A 86 -1.01 -1.69 -11.88
CA SER A 86 -1.96 -2.69 -11.41
C SER A 86 -1.38 -3.55 -10.29
N SER A 87 -2.23 -3.98 -9.42
CA SER A 87 -1.97 -5.05 -8.46
C SER A 87 -3.19 -5.95 -8.37
N LEU A 88 -2.99 -7.22 -8.08
CA LEU A 88 -4.07 -8.14 -7.81
C LEU A 88 -4.43 -8.10 -6.32
N GLN A 89 -5.70 -8.12 -6.00
CA GLN A 89 -6.21 -7.96 -4.64
C GLN A 89 -7.19 -9.07 -4.26
N ILE A 90 -7.00 -9.64 -3.07
CA ILE A 90 -7.95 -10.52 -2.38
C ILE A 90 -8.29 -9.89 -1.03
N THR A 91 -9.55 -9.92 -0.64
CA THR A 91 -10.01 -9.38 0.64
C THR A 91 -10.45 -10.48 1.60
N ASP A 92 -10.43 -10.16 2.88
CA ASP A 92 -10.91 -11.05 3.94
C ASP A 92 -12.44 -11.30 3.92
N GLU A 93 -13.19 -10.48 3.18
CA GLU A 93 -14.62 -10.69 2.96
C GLU A 93 -14.90 -11.91 2.07
N GLU A 94 -13.98 -12.21 1.16
CA GLU A 94 -14.12 -13.32 0.21
C GLU A 94 -13.65 -14.65 0.80
N PHE A 95 -12.64 -14.62 1.69
CA PHE A 95 -12.02 -15.80 2.28
C PHE A 95 -11.77 -15.62 3.79
N PRO A 96 -12.82 -15.39 4.59
CA PRO A 96 -12.68 -14.97 5.98
C PRO A 96 -11.86 -15.95 6.84
N GLU A 97 -12.02 -17.26 6.62
CA GLU A 97 -11.31 -18.28 7.41
C GLU A 97 -9.79 -18.26 7.17
N ILE A 98 -9.37 -17.98 5.93
CA ILE A 98 -7.95 -17.88 5.56
C ILE A 98 -7.32 -16.65 6.17
N PHE A 99 -8.06 -15.53 6.25
CA PHE A 99 -7.56 -14.27 6.78
C PHE A 99 -7.66 -14.13 8.31
N GLU A 100 -8.40 -14.98 8.99
CA GLU A 100 -8.62 -14.90 10.45
C GLU A 100 -7.31 -14.84 11.28
N PRO A 101 -6.26 -15.65 11.01
CA PRO A 101 -5.01 -15.56 11.74
C PRO A 101 -4.31 -14.19 11.63
N PHE A 102 -4.53 -13.51 10.50
CA PHE A 102 -3.94 -12.20 10.22
C PHE A 102 -4.69 -11.05 10.87
N LYS A 103 -5.96 -11.25 11.24
CA LYS A 103 -6.74 -10.27 12.00
C LYS A 103 -6.42 -10.31 13.49
N LYS A 104 -6.07 -11.49 14.00
CA LYS A 104 -5.93 -11.71 15.44
C LYS A 104 -4.63 -11.22 16.04
N PHE A 105 -3.59 -10.96 15.25
CA PHE A 105 -2.26 -10.68 15.78
C PHE A 105 -2.19 -9.44 16.67
N ALA A 106 -3.07 -8.47 16.49
CA ALA A 106 -3.06 -7.21 17.21
C ALA A 106 -4.30 -6.97 18.10
N GLY A 107 -5.19 -7.94 18.24
CA GLY A 107 -6.37 -7.83 19.10
C GLY A 107 -7.38 -6.76 18.68
N PHE A 108 -7.51 -6.49 17.40
CA PHE A 108 -8.37 -5.44 16.88
C PHE A 108 -9.85 -5.72 17.08
N GLY A 109 -10.62 -4.69 17.40
CA GLY A 109 -12.08 -4.77 17.44
C GLY A 109 -12.69 -4.89 16.05
N LYS A 110 -12.23 -4.08 15.11
CA LYS A 110 -12.61 -4.13 13.69
C LYS A 110 -11.34 -4.08 12.84
N ALA A 111 -11.22 -4.99 11.91
CA ALA A 111 -10.10 -5.06 10.99
C ALA A 111 -10.57 -5.45 9.60
N LYS A 112 -9.96 -4.87 8.58
CA LYS A 112 -10.06 -5.30 7.18
C LYS A 112 -8.68 -5.73 6.74
N VAL A 113 -8.57 -6.87 6.11
CA VAL A 113 -7.31 -7.39 5.57
C VAL A 113 -7.41 -7.50 4.06
N VAL A 114 -6.40 -6.99 3.40
CA VAL A 114 -6.27 -7.05 1.95
C VAL A 114 -4.91 -7.65 1.63
N ALA A 115 -4.90 -8.75 0.88
CA ALA A 115 -3.67 -9.30 0.33
C ALA A 115 -3.45 -8.76 -1.09
N LEU A 116 -2.26 -8.26 -1.34
CA LEU A 116 -1.87 -7.65 -2.62
C LEU A 116 -0.78 -8.50 -3.28
N LYS A 117 -0.89 -8.68 -4.58
CA LYS A 117 0.13 -9.32 -5.42
C LYS A 117 0.52 -8.37 -6.55
N GLN A 118 1.81 -8.20 -6.73
CA GLN A 118 2.39 -7.40 -7.81
C GLN A 118 3.31 -8.26 -8.65
N TYR A 119 3.07 -8.27 -9.95
CA TYR A 119 3.98 -8.91 -10.90
C TYR A 119 5.21 -8.03 -11.18
N PRO A 120 6.29 -8.62 -11.74
CA PRO A 120 7.42 -7.85 -12.22
C PRO A 120 7.00 -6.68 -13.12
N GLY A 121 7.55 -5.50 -12.87
CA GLY A 121 7.21 -4.25 -13.56
C GLY A 121 6.02 -3.50 -12.99
N GLN A 122 5.34 -4.05 -11.98
CA GLN A 122 4.21 -3.37 -11.34
C GLN A 122 4.61 -2.63 -10.07
N PHE A 123 3.90 -1.55 -9.79
CA PHE A 123 4.03 -0.78 -8.56
C PHE A 123 2.71 -0.11 -8.19
N LEU A 124 2.52 0.20 -6.92
CA LEU A 124 1.51 1.15 -6.48
C LEU A 124 2.18 2.51 -6.35
N PRO A 125 1.71 3.57 -7.02
CA PRO A 125 2.33 4.88 -6.97
C PRO A 125 2.30 5.47 -5.58
N TRP A 126 3.04 6.56 -5.37
CA TRP A 126 3.01 7.33 -4.14
C TRP A 126 1.59 7.74 -3.78
N HIS A 127 1.12 7.33 -2.62
CA HIS A 127 -0.20 7.66 -2.12
C HIS A 127 -0.21 7.62 -0.60
N GLU A 128 -1.20 8.27 -0.02
CA GLU A 128 -1.60 8.09 1.37
C GLU A 128 -2.92 7.34 1.44
N ASP A 129 -3.13 6.60 2.51
CA ASP A 129 -4.41 5.94 2.76
C ASP A 129 -5.35 6.88 3.48
N THR A 130 -6.49 7.15 2.89
CA THR A 130 -7.51 8.03 3.48
C THR A 130 -8.47 7.30 4.42
N TYR A 131 -8.60 5.99 4.31
CA TYR A 131 -9.53 5.13 5.07
C TYR A 131 -11.01 5.51 4.98
N VAL A 132 -11.39 6.38 4.04
CA VAL A 132 -12.77 6.89 3.93
C VAL A 132 -13.77 5.76 3.70
N GLY A 133 -13.47 4.82 2.83
CA GLY A 133 -14.30 3.63 2.59
C GLY A 133 -14.48 2.81 3.86
N PHE A 134 -13.38 2.43 4.50
CA PHE A 134 -13.39 1.63 5.73
C PHE A 134 -14.18 2.30 6.87
N ARG A 135 -14.05 3.63 7.01
CA ARG A 135 -14.82 4.39 8.00
C ARG A 135 -16.32 4.33 7.73
N LYS A 136 -16.72 4.57 6.48
CA LYS A 136 -18.13 4.56 6.07
C LYS A 136 -18.75 3.17 6.25
N GLU A 137 -18.10 2.12 5.74
CA GLU A 137 -18.57 0.74 5.82
C GLU A 137 -18.75 0.26 7.26
N ASN A 138 -17.89 0.71 8.17
CA ASN A 138 -17.88 0.25 9.56
C ASN A 138 -18.47 1.26 10.56
N LEU A 139 -19.00 2.38 10.09
CA LEU A 139 -19.55 3.48 10.92
C LEU A 139 -18.56 3.96 11.97
N ILE A 140 -17.30 4.13 11.58
CA ILE A 140 -16.20 4.56 12.46
C ILE A 140 -16.18 6.09 12.52
N PRO A 141 -16.30 6.71 13.70
CA PRO A 141 -16.19 8.17 13.86
C PRO A 141 -14.83 8.70 13.40
N ASP A 142 -14.79 9.98 12.98
CA ASP A 142 -13.57 10.58 12.45
C ASP A 142 -12.45 10.76 13.48
N ASP A 143 -12.81 10.87 14.75
CA ASP A 143 -11.89 10.99 15.89
C ASP A 143 -11.27 9.66 16.32
N VAL A 144 -11.80 8.52 15.84
CA VAL A 144 -11.23 7.21 16.12
C VAL A 144 -9.98 6.96 15.26
N LYS A 145 -8.86 6.65 15.91
CA LYS A 145 -7.62 6.30 15.22
C LYS A 145 -7.80 5.00 14.43
N ILE A 146 -7.44 5.04 13.15
CA ILE A 146 -7.24 3.85 12.32
C ILE A 146 -5.74 3.65 12.17
N THR A 147 -5.28 2.44 12.41
CA THR A 147 -3.88 2.07 12.26
C THR A 147 -3.75 1.12 11.08
N ARG A 148 -2.76 1.34 10.23
CA ARG A 148 -2.42 0.47 9.12
C ARG A 148 -1.17 -0.34 9.44
N TYR A 149 -1.29 -1.62 9.17
CA TYR A 149 -0.16 -2.54 9.20
C TYR A 149 0.10 -3.09 7.80
N SER A 150 1.36 -3.29 7.46
CA SER A 150 1.76 -4.06 6.29
C SER A 150 2.50 -5.30 6.76
N LEU A 151 2.03 -6.46 6.29
CA LEU A 151 2.60 -7.78 6.59
C LEU A 151 3.20 -8.34 5.30
N PHE A 152 4.45 -8.75 5.36
CA PHE A 152 5.14 -9.34 4.22
C PHE A 152 4.92 -10.85 4.19
N LEU A 153 4.28 -11.32 3.12
CA LEU A 153 3.87 -12.73 2.97
C LEU A 153 4.96 -13.64 2.45
N GLU A 154 6.01 -13.08 1.88
CA GLU A 154 7.20 -13.80 1.39
C GLU A 154 8.47 -13.09 1.83
N ASP A 155 9.60 -13.81 1.80
CA ASP A 155 10.91 -13.20 1.95
C ASP A 155 11.18 -12.20 0.83
N TRP A 156 11.88 -11.13 1.16
CA TRP A 156 12.32 -10.15 0.18
C TRP A 156 13.13 -10.78 -0.96
N LYS A 157 12.90 -10.30 -2.16
CA LYS A 157 13.64 -10.67 -3.37
C LYS A 157 14.20 -9.40 -4.03
N TRP A 158 15.27 -9.52 -4.78
CA TRP A 158 15.83 -8.42 -5.54
C TRP A 158 14.77 -7.77 -6.46
N GLY A 159 14.74 -6.45 -6.48
CA GLY A 159 13.74 -5.68 -7.22
C GLY A 159 12.46 -5.38 -6.44
N HIS A 160 12.27 -5.95 -5.24
CA HIS A 160 11.14 -5.60 -4.40
C HIS A 160 11.50 -4.45 -3.45
N TYR A 161 10.70 -3.40 -3.45
CA TYR A 161 10.87 -2.23 -2.59
C TYR A 161 9.55 -1.84 -1.96
N PHE A 162 9.64 -1.45 -0.71
CA PHE A 162 8.60 -0.73 0.00
C PHE A 162 9.21 0.58 0.48
N LEU A 163 8.69 1.69 -0.01
CA LEU A 163 9.13 3.01 0.40
C LEU A 163 8.04 3.65 1.25
N SER A 164 8.43 4.28 2.35
CA SER A 164 7.54 4.99 3.26
C SER A 164 8.26 6.26 3.69
N GLY A 165 7.70 7.42 3.35
CA GLY A 165 8.36 8.70 3.57
C GLY A 165 9.76 8.73 2.96
N ASN A 166 10.77 8.95 3.80
CA ASN A 166 12.17 8.96 3.39
C ASN A 166 12.88 7.60 3.50
N SER A 167 12.16 6.57 3.91
CA SER A 167 12.74 5.24 4.19
C SER A 167 12.48 4.26 3.07
N VAL A 168 13.50 3.47 2.75
CA VAL A 168 13.40 2.34 1.82
C VAL A 168 13.52 1.06 2.63
N MET A 169 12.47 0.26 2.60
CA MET A 169 12.49 -1.05 3.24
C MET A 169 12.81 -2.13 2.22
N HIS A 170 13.76 -2.98 2.56
CA HIS A 170 14.19 -4.15 1.81
C HIS A 170 14.69 -5.23 2.78
N GLN A 171 14.99 -6.41 2.27
CA GLN A 171 15.52 -7.54 3.06
C GLN A 171 14.61 -8.02 4.20
N TRP A 172 13.30 -7.71 4.11
CA TRP A 172 12.32 -8.27 5.04
C TRP A 172 12.24 -9.79 4.94
N LYS A 173 11.71 -10.39 5.96
CA LYS A 173 11.40 -11.80 6.01
C LYS A 173 9.91 -12.04 6.04
N GLN A 174 9.49 -13.22 5.59
CA GLN A 174 8.11 -13.66 5.72
C GLN A 174 7.61 -13.47 7.15
N GLY A 175 6.46 -12.84 7.28
CA GLY A 175 5.84 -12.55 8.56
C GLY A 175 6.25 -11.22 9.19
N ASP A 176 7.24 -10.51 8.66
CA ASP A 176 7.59 -9.17 9.19
C ASP A 176 6.40 -8.22 9.04
N ILE A 177 6.15 -7.46 10.11
CA ILE A 177 5.05 -6.51 10.22
C ILE A 177 5.61 -5.13 10.51
N ILE A 178 5.12 -4.16 9.77
CA ILE A 178 5.35 -2.74 10.03
C ILE A 178 4.03 -2.02 10.26
N GLU A 179 4.04 -1.04 11.14
CA GLU A 179 2.99 -0.04 11.29
C GLU A 179 3.35 1.20 10.48
N LEU A 180 2.41 1.68 9.67
CA LEU A 180 2.56 2.93 8.95
C LEU A 180 1.91 4.06 9.73
N PRO A 181 2.62 5.19 9.95
CA PRO A 181 2.03 6.38 10.53
C PRO A 181 0.83 6.86 9.70
N PRO A 182 -0.18 7.45 10.35
CA PRO A 182 -1.33 8.04 9.64
C PRO A 182 -0.88 9.05 8.58
N LYS A 183 -1.48 8.98 7.40
CA LYS A 183 -1.19 9.86 6.26
C LYS A 183 0.24 9.75 5.72
N MET A 184 0.97 8.69 6.06
CA MET A 184 2.29 8.46 5.52
C MET A 184 2.19 8.11 4.04
N HIS A 185 2.85 8.89 3.21
CA HIS A 185 3.00 8.58 1.79
C HIS A 185 3.90 7.36 1.61
N HIS A 186 3.44 6.41 0.83
CA HIS A 186 4.17 5.18 0.59
C HIS A 186 3.97 4.66 -0.84
N VAL A 187 4.85 3.77 -1.24
CA VAL A 187 4.82 3.10 -2.55
C VAL A 187 5.34 1.68 -2.39
N THR A 188 4.76 0.77 -3.13
CA THR A 188 5.30 -0.60 -3.28
C THR A 188 5.68 -0.84 -4.73
N CYS A 189 6.79 -1.52 -4.94
CA CYS A 189 7.32 -1.77 -6.27
C CYS A 189 7.86 -3.20 -6.37
N ASN A 190 7.51 -3.87 -7.46
CA ASN A 190 8.18 -5.07 -7.93
C ASN A 190 8.90 -4.72 -9.24
N ALA A 191 10.14 -4.23 -9.13
CA ALA A 191 10.96 -3.91 -10.29
C ALA A 191 11.42 -5.17 -11.06
N GLY A 192 11.24 -6.33 -10.46
CA GLY A 192 11.43 -7.65 -11.04
C GLY A 192 12.82 -7.97 -11.57
N MET A 193 13.26 -9.18 -11.37
CA MET A 193 14.31 -9.79 -12.19
C MET A 193 13.84 -11.16 -12.66
#